data_6f0c93e685b776593ed663eabff696d6
#
_entry.id   6f0c93e685b776593ed663eabff696d6
#
_cell.length_a   1.000
_cell.length_b   1.000
_cell.length_c   1.000
_cell.angle_alpha   90.00
_cell.angle_beta   90.00
_cell.angle_gamma   90.00
#
_symmetry.space_group_name_H-M   'P 1'
#
loop_
_entity.id
_entity.type
_entity.pdbx_description
1 polymer ?
#
loop_
_entity_poly.entity_id
_entity_poly.type
_entity_poly.pdbx_seq_one_letter_code
_entity_poly.pdbx_strand_id
1 'polypeptide(L)'
;MRAAITSLRAGLAGLLVLLTCAPGIAQEMVADFGPEGAEQSLVLRSTTDIAIFGPVVDTFLQAHPDMRLRYEQWGSNELYRLSRRECRSGEAGADIVISSAVHQMVQLVNEACAHAYRSRLTEQLPEALRWRDELWGITREPAVIVYNRDLVPAGDIPQTRFDLLDLLRPSDTPYAGRVATYDIEESGLGYLFAFADAREASTFGALQESFGRTRAVSTCCSVDIIEGVAEGQYLIAYNVLGSYAHGYQQQDARIGIVLPSDYTLVLSRALMIPKQARLKPQAEAFLDFLLSPQGTLALRTALLISPLLEMEDGNEGEALSSTALRPIGLSPALMVALDAMTRETFLRRWRATFPGP
;
A
#
# COMPACT_ATOMS: atom_id res chain seq x y z
N MET A 1 -11.77 26.80 83.36
CA MET A 1 -12.06 25.59 82.57
C MET A 1 -11.82 25.94 81.10
N ARG A 2 -10.69 25.56 80.53
CA ARG A 2 -10.33 25.80 79.12
C ARG A 2 -10.31 24.42 78.42
N ALA A 3 -11.19 24.21 77.46
CA ALA A 3 -11.20 23.00 76.59
C ALA A 3 -10.24 23.19 75.42
N ALA A 4 -9.31 22.23 75.26
CA ALA A 4 -8.37 22.16 74.16
C ALA A 4 -9.03 21.45 72.97
N ILE A 5 -9.03 22.08 71.80
CA ILE A 5 -9.47 21.49 70.56
C ILE A 5 -8.22 21.00 69.81
N THR A 6 -8.13 19.68 69.67
CA THR A 6 -7.06 19.00 68.91
C THR A 6 -7.52 18.86 67.45
N SER A 7 -6.86 19.53 66.51
CA SER A 7 -7.13 19.42 65.07
C SER A 7 -6.36 18.24 64.47
N LEU A 8 -7.09 17.27 63.95
CA LEU A 8 -6.58 16.13 63.21
C LEU A 8 -6.40 16.55 61.71
N ARG A 9 -5.16 16.63 61.25
CA ARG A 9 -4.86 16.85 59.84
C ARG A 9 -4.73 15.48 59.15
N ALA A 10 -5.74 15.12 58.35
CA ALA A 10 -5.69 13.96 57.46
C ALA A 10 -4.91 14.35 56.18
N GLY A 11 -3.74 13.76 55.97
CA GLY A 11 -2.98 13.90 54.74
C GLY A 11 -3.57 13.01 53.66
N LEU A 12 -4.06 13.63 52.58
CA LEU A 12 -4.51 12.94 51.37
C LEU A 12 -3.26 12.70 50.50
N ALA A 13 -2.72 11.48 50.49
CA ALA A 13 -1.70 11.06 49.53
C ALA A 13 -2.36 10.75 48.17
N GLY A 14 -2.29 11.68 47.25
CA GLY A 14 -2.76 11.48 45.88
C GLY A 14 -1.84 10.52 45.12
N LEU A 15 -2.34 9.33 44.84
CA LEU A 15 -1.70 8.35 43.97
C LEU A 15 -1.80 8.83 42.50
N LEU A 16 -0.71 9.41 41.99
CA LEU A 16 -0.61 9.81 40.59
C LEU A 16 -0.39 8.55 39.74
N VAL A 17 -1.43 7.97 39.17
CA VAL A 17 -1.34 6.89 38.18
C VAL A 17 -0.86 7.50 36.87
N LEU A 18 0.41 7.40 36.58
CA LEU A 18 0.98 7.64 35.25
C LEU A 18 0.45 6.56 34.29
N LEU A 19 -0.61 6.88 33.54
CA LEU A 19 -0.96 6.10 32.35
C LEU A 19 0.14 6.27 31.32
N THR A 20 1.06 5.31 31.25
CA THR A 20 1.95 5.17 30.10
C THR A 20 1.10 4.66 28.94
N CYS A 21 0.66 5.55 28.04
CA CYS A 21 0.23 5.16 26.71
C CYS A 21 1.41 4.50 26.02
N ALA A 22 1.45 3.17 26.01
CA ALA A 22 2.29 2.44 25.05
C ALA A 22 1.78 2.83 23.66
N PRO A 23 2.66 3.17 22.69
CA PRO A 23 2.25 3.37 21.32
C PRO A 23 1.59 2.07 20.85
N GLY A 24 0.28 2.10 20.66
CA GLY A 24 -0.48 0.96 20.17
C GLY A 24 0.08 0.59 18.80
N ILE A 25 0.42 -0.67 18.62
CA ILE A 25 0.71 -1.25 17.30
C ILE A 25 -0.64 -1.15 16.56
N ALA A 26 -0.74 -0.24 15.58
CA ALA A 26 -2.00 0.04 14.90
C ALA A 26 -2.29 -1.07 13.89
N GLN A 27 -2.88 -2.16 14.36
CA GLN A 27 -3.64 -3.09 13.54
C GLN A 27 -4.93 -2.38 13.15
N GLU A 28 -5.18 -2.24 11.83
CA GLU A 28 -6.32 -1.46 11.33
C GLU A 28 -7.63 -2.23 11.46
N MET A 29 -7.65 -3.51 11.04
CA MET A 29 -8.85 -4.34 11.03
C MET A 29 -8.51 -5.83 11.10
N VAL A 30 -9.46 -6.64 11.59
CA VAL A 30 -9.36 -8.12 11.61
C VAL A 30 -10.67 -8.71 11.15
N ALA A 31 -10.58 -9.76 10.33
CA ALA A 31 -11.71 -10.60 9.96
C ALA A 31 -11.32 -12.08 9.96
N ASP A 32 -12.26 -12.91 10.33
CA ASP A 32 -12.11 -14.37 10.31
C ASP A 32 -13.00 -14.96 9.20
N PHE A 33 -12.44 -15.84 8.38
CA PHE A 33 -13.09 -16.49 7.25
C PHE A 33 -13.09 -18.00 7.45
N GLY A 34 -14.14 -18.69 6.97
CA GLY A 34 -14.30 -20.14 7.11
C GLY A 34 -14.96 -20.57 8.43
N PRO A 35 -15.10 -21.86 8.69
CA PRO A 35 -15.86 -22.39 9.82
C PRO A 35 -15.17 -22.16 11.17
N GLU A 36 -15.92 -21.80 12.20
CA GLU A 36 -15.38 -21.53 13.55
C GLU A 36 -14.68 -22.76 14.19
N GLY A 37 -15.10 -23.98 13.83
CA GLY A 37 -14.54 -25.24 14.34
C GLY A 37 -13.39 -25.83 13.54
N ALA A 38 -12.83 -25.11 12.56
CA ALA A 38 -11.72 -25.62 11.75
C ALA A 38 -10.49 -25.96 12.60
N GLU A 39 -9.89 -27.11 12.35
CA GLU A 39 -8.68 -27.55 13.06
C GLU A 39 -7.45 -26.70 12.72
N GLN A 40 -7.44 -26.09 11.53
CA GLN A 40 -6.34 -25.28 11.03
C GLN A 40 -6.80 -23.83 10.79
N SER A 41 -6.10 -22.89 11.43
CA SER A 41 -6.35 -21.45 11.28
C SER A 41 -5.10 -20.75 10.75
N LEU A 42 -5.12 -20.46 9.45
CA LEU A 42 -4.04 -19.74 8.77
C LEU A 42 -4.11 -18.24 9.13
N VAL A 43 -2.99 -17.64 9.46
CA VAL A 43 -2.91 -16.19 9.74
C VAL A 43 -2.29 -15.47 8.55
N LEU A 44 -3.10 -14.63 7.89
CA LEU A 44 -2.68 -13.76 6.80
C LEU A 44 -2.62 -12.31 7.29
N ARG A 45 -1.47 -11.65 7.13
CA ARG A 45 -1.30 -10.20 7.32
C ARG A 45 -1.10 -9.51 5.99
N SER A 46 -1.86 -8.46 5.76
CA SER A 46 -1.79 -7.74 4.48
C SER A 46 -1.95 -6.24 4.63
N THR A 47 -1.39 -5.51 3.67
CA THR A 47 -1.66 -4.08 3.46
C THR A 47 -2.81 -3.83 2.49
N THR A 48 -3.57 -4.86 2.13
CA THR A 48 -4.76 -4.74 1.30
C THR A 48 -5.98 -4.70 2.21
N ASP A 49 -6.96 -3.86 1.89
CA ASP A 49 -8.19 -3.80 2.65
C ASP A 49 -8.94 -5.13 2.60
N ILE A 50 -9.47 -5.54 3.75
CA ILE A 50 -10.22 -6.79 3.89
C ILE A 50 -11.41 -6.82 2.90
N ALA A 51 -12.07 -5.68 2.70
CA ALA A 51 -13.19 -5.58 1.76
C ALA A 51 -12.79 -5.92 0.31
N ILE A 52 -11.53 -5.66 -0.08
CA ILE A 52 -11.02 -5.96 -1.42
C ILE A 52 -10.52 -7.40 -1.52
N PHE A 53 -9.77 -7.87 -0.53
CA PHE A 53 -9.11 -9.18 -0.60
C PHE A 53 -9.95 -10.32 -0.02
N GLY A 54 -10.95 -10.02 0.82
CA GLY A 54 -11.84 -11.01 1.45
C GLY A 54 -12.49 -11.98 0.44
N PRO A 55 -13.07 -11.50 -0.68
CA PRO A 55 -13.63 -12.39 -1.71
C PRO A 55 -12.61 -13.36 -2.33
N VAL A 56 -11.33 -12.99 -2.39
CA VAL A 56 -10.24 -13.88 -2.85
C VAL A 56 -10.01 -14.99 -1.81
N VAL A 57 -10.01 -14.63 -0.52
CA VAL A 57 -9.91 -15.58 0.60
C VAL A 57 -11.09 -16.55 0.60
N ASP A 58 -12.31 -16.04 0.44
CA ASP A 58 -13.51 -16.89 0.36
C ASP A 58 -13.43 -17.91 -0.79
N THR A 59 -12.91 -17.47 -1.95
CA THR A 59 -12.71 -18.36 -3.09
C THR A 59 -11.71 -19.48 -2.79
N PHE A 60 -10.64 -19.18 -2.07
CA PHE A 60 -9.68 -20.19 -1.60
C PHE A 60 -10.32 -21.19 -0.64
N LEU A 61 -11.07 -20.70 0.34
CA LEU A 61 -11.69 -21.53 1.38
C LEU A 61 -12.81 -22.42 0.84
N GLN A 62 -13.46 -22.06 -0.27
CA GLN A 62 -14.41 -22.96 -0.95
C GLN A 62 -13.77 -24.29 -1.39
N ALA A 63 -12.48 -24.26 -1.76
CA ALA A 63 -11.71 -25.46 -2.09
C ALA A 63 -11.07 -26.13 -0.84
N HIS A 64 -11.10 -25.46 0.31
CA HIS A 64 -10.50 -25.90 1.57
C HIS A 64 -11.48 -25.75 2.74
N PRO A 65 -12.59 -26.51 2.77
CA PRO A 65 -13.70 -26.32 3.72
C PRO A 65 -13.31 -26.62 5.19
N ASP A 66 -12.21 -27.32 5.42
CA ASP A 66 -11.71 -27.68 6.76
C ASP A 66 -10.70 -26.63 7.31
N MET A 67 -10.49 -25.56 6.55
CA MET A 67 -9.57 -24.48 6.94
C MET A 67 -10.35 -23.22 7.35
N ARG A 68 -9.74 -22.49 8.26
CA ARG A 68 -10.09 -21.13 8.62
C ARG A 68 -8.93 -20.20 8.28
N LEU A 69 -9.23 -18.95 7.95
CA LEU A 69 -8.20 -17.92 7.73
C LEU A 69 -8.55 -16.69 8.57
N ARG A 70 -7.61 -16.28 9.41
CA ARG A 70 -7.64 -15.01 10.11
C ARG A 70 -6.88 -13.98 9.28
N TYR A 71 -7.60 -12.99 8.78
CA TYR A 71 -7.04 -11.85 8.04
C TYR A 71 -6.79 -10.69 8.98
N GLU A 72 -5.58 -10.17 8.99
CA GLU A 72 -5.19 -8.97 9.73
C GLU A 72 -4.74 -7.90 8.74
N GLN A 73 -5.48 -6.77 8.68
CA GLN A 73 -5.12 -5.60 7.88
C GLN A 73 -4.18 -4.69 8.66
N TRP A 74 -3.13 -4.21 8.00
CA TRP A 74 -2.08 -3.42 8.60
C TRP A 74 -1.61 -2.30 7.68
N GLY A 75 -1.20 -1.17 8.24
CA GLY A 75 -0.37 -0.20 7.55
C GLY A 75 0.98 -0.82 7.15
N SER A 76 1.52 -0.40 6.00
CA SER A 76 2.72 -1.05 5.43
C SER A 76 3.97 -0.93 6.32
N ASN A 77 4.16 0.23 6.94
CA ASN A 77 5.30 0.46 7.83
C ASN A 77 5.20 -0.37 9.12
N GLU A 78 4.00 -0.51 9.68
CA GLU A 78 3.73 -1.30 10.88
C GLU A 78 3.90 -2.80 10.60
N LEU A 79 3.37 -3.27 9.47
CA LEU A 79 3.53 -4.66 9.03
C LEU A 79 5.00 -5.02 8.87
N TYR A 80 5.78 -4.14 8.25
CA TYR A 80 7.23 -4.34 8.11
C TYR A 80 7.94 -4.41 9.46
N ARG A 81 7.66 -3.46 10.39
CA ARG A 81 8.27 -3.45 11.73
C ARG A 81 7.92 -4.70 12.52
N LEU A 82 6.65 -5.12 12.47
CA LEU A 82 6.16 -6.33 13.14
C LEU A 82 6.84 -7.58 12.58
N SER A 83 6.81 -7.78 11.25
CA SER A 83 7.41 -8.94 10.59
C SER A 83 8.92 -9.04 10.86
N ARG A 84 9.62 -7.91 10.86
CA ARG A 84 11.05 -7.85 11.17
C ARG A 84 11.35 -8.18 12.62
N ARG A 85 10.52 -7.73 13.57
CA ARG A 85 10.65 -8.06 14.98
C ARG A 85 10.45 -9.55 15.22
N GLU A 86 9.38 -10.15 14.70
CA GLU A 86 9.09 -11.59 14.81
C GLU A 86 10.19 -12.44 14.17
N CYS A 87 10.69 -12.03 13.00
CA CYS A 87 11.83 -12.68 12.36
C CYS A 87 13.06 -12.73 13.26
N ARG A 88 13.39 -11.62 13.92
CA ARG A 88 14.58 -11.49 14.77
C ARG A 88 14.43 -12.21 16.12
N SER A 89 13.23 -12.21 16.69
CA SER A 89 12.96 -12.94 17.94
C SER A 89 12.75 -14.44 17.73
N GLY A 90 12.48 -14.88 16.50
CA GLY A 90 12.13 -16.27 16.19
C GLY A 90 10.69 -16.62 16.58
N GLU A 91 9.86 -15.62 16.88
CA GLU A 91 8.44 -15.82 17.19
C GLU A 91 7.62 -16.12 15.94
N ALA A 92 6.70 -17.06 16.06
CA ALA A 92 5.73 -17.34 15.02
C ALA A 92 4.57 -16.35 15.14
N GLY A 93 4.35 -15.57 14.09
CA GLY A 93 3.25 -14.63 13.99
C GLY A 93 2.30 -15.00 12.85
N ALA A 94 2.46 -14.36 11.69
CA ALA A 94 1.71 -14.72 10.49
C ALA A 94 2.26 -15.98 9.82
N ASP A 95 1.38 -16.65 9.05
CA ASP A 95 1.77 -17.71 8.11
C ASP A 95 1.99 -17.14 6.71
N ILE A 96 1.31 -16.03 6.38
CA ILE A 96 1.44 -15.33 5.10
C ILE A 96 1.54 -13.82 5.37
N VAL A 97 2.44 -13.17 4.65
CA VAL A 97 2.55 -11.70 4.63
C VAL A 97 2.45 -11.21 3.19
N ILE A 98 1.50 -10.28 2.93
CA ILE A 98 1.31 -9.63 1.64
C ILE A 98 1.45 -8.12 1.82
N SER A 99 2.30 -7.47 1.01
CA SER A 99 2.48 -6.02 1.12
C SER A 99 2.65 -5.34 -0.24
N SER A 100 2.10 -4.13 -0.34
CA SER A 100 2.34 -3.20 -1.44
C SER A 100 3.69 -2.48 -1.33
N ALA A 101 4.26 -2.38 -0.13
CA ALA A 101 5.59 -1.82 0.10
C ALA A 101 6.70 -2.85 -0.21
N VAL A 102 6.81 -3.26 -1.48
CA VAL A 102 7.64 -4.40 -1.89
C VAL A 102 9.14 -4.22 -1.62
N HIS A 103 9.65 -2.99 -1.54
CA HIS A 103 11.02 -2.72 -1.11
C HIS A 103 11.28 -3.19 0.33
N GLN A 104 10.30 -3.05 1.23
CA GLN A 104 10.36 -3.55 2.61
C GLN A 104 10.33 -5.09 2.63
N MET A 105 9.54 -5.71 1.74
CA MET A 105 9.48 -7.18 1.61
C MET A 105 10.80 -7.75 1.12
N VAL A 106 11.43 -7.11 0.11
CA VAL A 106 12.77 -7.49 -0.36
C VAL A 106 13.80 -7.40 0.78
N GLN A 107 13.71 -6.38 1.64
CA GLN A 107 14.59 -6.27 2.81
C GLN A 107 14.38 -7.42 3.81
N LEU A 108 13.12 -7.82 4.09
CA LEU A 108 12.84 -8.96 4.97
C LEU A 108 13.45 -10.27 4.43
N VAL A 109 13.31 -10.51 3.13
CA VAL A 109 13.92 -11.68 2.47
C VAL A 109 15.45 -11.60 2.55
N ASN A 110 16.04 -10.42 2.35
CA ASN A 110 17.48 -10.22 2.47
C ASN A 110 17.98 -10.46 3.91
N GLU A 111 17.16 -10.20 4.93
CA GLU A 111 17.43 -10.51 6.34
C GLU A 111 17.16 -12.00 6.70
N ALA A 112 16.90 -12.85 5.71
CA ALA A 112 16.58 -14.27 5.85
C ALA A 112 15.32 -14.55 6.72
N CYS A 113 14.30 -13.70 6.57
CA CYS A 113 13.03 -13.82 7.28
C CYS A 113 11.99 -14.69 6.57
N ALA A 114 12.27 -15.11 5.32
CA ALA A 114 11.36 -15.86 4.50
C ALA A 114 11.65 -17.36 4.47
N HIS A 115 10.63 -18.13 4.17
CA HIS A 115 10.68 -19.55 3.81
C HIS A 115 10.76 -19.69 2.31
N ALA A 116 11.70 -20.46 1.81
CA ALA A 116 11.85 -20.74 0.39
C ALA A 116 10.83 -21.81 -0.05
N TYR A 117 10.12 -21.55 -1.13
CA TYR A 117 9.18 -22.49 -1.72
C TYR A 117 9.26 -22.48 -3.24
N ARG A 118 9.12 -23.65 -3.85
CA ARG A 118 9.18 -23.82 -5.28
C ARG A 118 8.08 -24.78 -5.74
N SER A 119 7.25 -24.31 -6.67
CA SER A 119 6.23 -25.10 -7.36
C SER A 119 6.29 -24.81 -8.85
N ARG A 120 5.55 -25.61 -9.63
CA ARG A 120 5.37 -25.36 -11.06
C ARG A 120 4.81 -23.95 -11.33
N LEU A 121 3.93 -23.43 -10.47
CA LEU A 121 3.31 -22.12 -10.65
C LEU A 121 4.29 -20.99 -10.30
N THR A 122 5.05 -21.12 -9.23
CA THR A 122 6.06 -20.13 -8.87
C THR A 122 7.21 -20.06 -9.89
N GLU A 123 7.59 -21.19 -10.50
CA GLU A 123 8.62 -21.24 -11.55
C GLU A 123 8.16 -20.58 -12.86
N GLN A 124 6.86 -20.54 -13.12
CA GLN A 124 6.29 -19.87 -14.31
C GLN A 124 6.20 -18.36 -14.20
N LEU A 125 6.37 -17.79 -13.00
CA LEU A 125 6.39 -16.35 -12.83
C LEU A 125 7.57 -15.73 -13.59
N PRO A 126 7.36 -14.57 -14.24
CA PRO A 126 8.46 -13.75 -14.76
C PRO A 126 9.51 -13.46 -13.69
N GLU A 127 10.77 -13.36 -14.09
CA GLU A 127 11.88 -13.09 -13.15
C GLU A 127 11.66 -11.81 -12.33
N ALA A 128 11.06 -10.78 -12.91
CA ALA A 128 10.72 -9.54 -12.23
C ALA A 128 9.66 -9.69 -11.12
N LEU A 129 8.90 -10.80 -11.11
CA LEU A 129 7.85 -11.08 -10.14
C LEU A 129 8.23 -12.16 -9.11
N ARG A 130 9.47 -12.59 -9.10
CA ARG A 130 9.97 -13.55 -8.09
C ARG A 130 11.39 -13.24 -7.68
N TRP A 131 11.72 -13.46 -6.42
CA TRP A 131 13.08 -13.30 -5.95
C TRP A 131 13.47 -14.36 -4.92
N ARG A 132 14.56 -15.11 -5.19
CA ARG A 132 15.16 -16.16 -4.36
C ARG A 132 14.25 -17.33 -3.99
N ASP A 133 13.15 -17.55 -4.73
CA ASP A 133 12.08 -18.49 -4.35
C ASP A 133 11.54 -18.24 -2.92
N GLU A 134 11.60 -17.01 -2.43
CA GLU A 134 11.21 -16.55 -1.11
C GLU A 134 10.22 -15.37 -1.16
N LEU A 135 10.03 -14.74 -2.35
CA LEU A 135 9.15 -13.61 -2.56
C LEU A 135 8.50 -13.69 -3.94
N TRP A 136 7.18 -13.51 -4.00
CA TRP A 136 6.41 -13.65 -5.23
C TRP A 136 5.44 -12.48 -5.41
N GLY A 137 5.45 -11.87 -6.57
CA GLY A 137 4.50 -10.85 -6.99
C GLY A 137 3.19 -11.50 -7.44
N ILE A 138 2.08 -11.06 -6.84
CA ILE A 138 0.77 -11.71 -7.02
C ILE A 138 -0.28 -10.82 -7.66
N THR A 139 -0.01 -9.52 -7.85
CA THR A 139 -0.94 -8.54 -8.43
C THR A 139 -0.31 -7.80 -9.60
N ARG A 140 -1.13 -6.99 -10.32
CA ARG A 140 -0.66 -6.10 -11.38
C ARG A 140 -1.49 -4.81 -11.35
N GLU A 141 -0.95 -3.77 -10.72
CA GLU A 141 -1.68 -2.56 -10.37
C GLU A 141 -0.93 -1.31 -10.86
N PRO A 142 -1.52 -0.47 -11.73
CA PRO A 142 -0.90 0.78 -12.17
C PRO A 142 -0.96 1.85 -11.08
N ALA A 143 0.03 2.73 -11.04
CA ALA A 143 -0.08 4.02 -10.38
C ALA A 143 -0.74 5.01 -11.34
N VAL A 144 -1.87 5.60 -10.93
CA VAL A 144 -2.72 6.43 -11.78
C VAL A 144 -2.82 7.86 -11.26
N ILE A 145 -3.27 8.77 -12.12
CA ILE A 145 -3.81 10.06 -11.73
C ILE A 145 -5.32 9.90 -11.58
N VAL A 146 -5.87 10.37 -10.45
CA VAL A 146 -7.31 10.41 -10.20
C VAL A 146 -7.76 11.86 -10.22
N TYR A 147 -8.92 12.15 -10.81
CA TYR A 147 -9.47 13.51 -10.85
C TYR A 147 -10.99 13.51 -10.67
N ASN A 148 -11.52 14.64 -10.21
CA ASN A 148 -12.97 14.84 -10.10
C ASN A 148 -13.53 15.31 -11.45
N ARG A 149 -14.38 14.50 -12.08
CA ARG A 149 -14.95 14.76 -13.41
C ARG A 149 -15.87 15.97 -13.46
N ASP A 150 -16.53 16.30 -12.36
CA ASP A 150 -17.47 17.41 -12.29
C ASP A 150 -16.75 18.75 -12.09
N LEU A 151 -15.56 18.74 -11.48
CA LEU A 151 -14.84 19.93 -11.05
C LEU A 151 -13.59 20.24 -11.88
N VAL A 152 -13.01 19.25 -12.56
CA VAL A 152 -11.85 19.45 -13.43
C VAL A 152 -12.30 19.60 -14.87
N PRO A 153 -12.07 20.77 -15.51
CA PRO A 153 -12.39 20.98 -16.92
C PRO A 153 -11.70 19.95 -17.82
N ALA A 154 -12.36 19.55 -18.90
CA ALA A 154 -11.82 18.54 -19.82
C ALA A 154 -10.42 18.90 -20.39
N GLY A 155 -10.16 20.20 -20.61
CA GLY A 155 -8.87 20.70 -21.08
C GLY A 155 -7.75 20.66 -20.03
N ASP A 156 -8.10 20.46 -18.75
CA ASP A 156 -7.17 20.43 -17.62
C ASP A 156 -6.92 19.00 -17.12
N ILE A 157 -7.47 17.97 -17.76
CA ILE A 157 -7.23 16.58 -17.37
C ILE A 157 -5.80 16.18 -17.76
N PRO A 158 -4.87 16.01 -16.79
CA PRO A 158 -3.47 15.77 -17.11
C PRO A 158 -3.27 14.34 -17.64
N GLN A 159 -2.75 14.20 -18.85
CA GLN A 159 -2.42 12.93 -19.46
C GLN A 159 -0.97 12.49 -19.17
N THR A 160 -0.13 13.43 -18.77
CA THR A 160 1.28 13.26 -18.45
C THR A 160 1.65 14.03 -17.18
N ARG A 161 2.84 13.74 -16.65
CA ARG A 161 3.41 14.54 -15.54
C ARG A 161 3.74 15.97 -15.97
N PHE A 162 4.01 16.19 -17.27
CA PHE A 162 4.22 17.53 -17.81
C PHE A 162 2.93 18.34 -17.80
N ASP A 163 1.80 17.73 -18.17
CA ASP A 163 0.50 18.43 -18.11
C ASP A 163 0.18 18.82 -16.66
N LEU A 164 0.42 17.92 -15.69
CA LEU A 164 0.25 18.26 -14.28
C LEU A 164 1.17 19.40 -13.84
N LEU A 165 2.43 19.41 -14.28
CA LEU A 165 3.35 20.53 -14.04
C LEU A 165 2.84 21.83 -14.63
N ASP A 166 2.29 21.81 -15.83
CA ASP A 166 1.77 23.00 -16.51
C ASP A 166 0.53 23.56 -15.80
N LEU A 167 -0.37 22.70 -15.30
CA LEU A 167 -1.50 23.10 -14.45
C LEU A 167 -1.06 23.78 -13.14
N LEU A 168 0.04 23.33 -12.58
CA LEU A 168 0.55 23.84 -11.31
C LEU A 168 1.46 25.06 -11.47
N ARG A 169 1.90 25.40 -12.70
CA ARG A 169 2.88 26.48 -12.98
C ARG A 169 2.39 27.88 -12.61
N PRO A 170 1.12 28.28 -12.93
CA PRO A 170 0.64 29.61 -12.59
C PRO A 170 0.61 29.85 -11.09
N SER A 171 0.98 31.05 -10.65
CA SER A 171 0.99 31.43 -9.22
C SER A 171 -0.42 31.48 -8.61
N ASP A 172 -1.43 31.71 -9.45
CA ASP A 172 -2.86 31.79 -9.11
C ASP A 172 -3.65 30.56 -9.59
N THR A 173 -2.98 29.42 -9.78
CA THR A 173 -3.61 28.19 -10.22
C THR A 173 -4.79 27.79 -9.33
N PRO A 174 -5.95 27.39 -9.90
CA PRO A 174 -7.10 26.91 -9.12
C PRO A 174 -6.83 25.58 -8.40
N TYR A 175 -5.73 24.92 -8.74
CA TYR A 175 -5.30 23.66 -8.15
C TYR A 175 -4.47 23.82 -6.87
N ALA A 176 -4.17 25.05 -6.42
CA ALA A 176 -3.44 25.30 -5.18
C ALA A 176 -4.21 24.75 -3.97
N GLY A 177 -3.58 23.89 -3.17
CA GLY A 177 -4.19 23.18 -2.04
C GLY A 177 -5.22 22.10 -2.44
N ARG A 178 -5.32 21.78 -3.74
CA ARG A 178 -6.35 20.87 -4.28
C ARG A 178 -5.76 19.66 -5.02
N VAL A 179 -4.45 19.43 -4.89
CA VAL A 179 -3.77 18.23 -5.39
C VAL A 179 -3.35 17.39 -4.20
N ALA A 180 -3.63 16.08 -4.24
CA ALA A 180 -3.28 15.14 -3.19
C ALA A 180 -2.30 14.07 -3.68
N THR A 181 -1.48 13.55 -2.77
CA THR A 181 -0.63 12.37 -2.96
C THR A 181 -0.42 11.66 -1.63
N TYR A 182 0.30 10.53 -1.62
CA TYR A 182 0.61 9.83 -0.37
C TYR A 182 1.59 10.61 0.51
N ASP A 183 1.38 10.53 1.83
CA ASP A 183 2.44 10.84 2.79
C ASP A 183 3.45 9.68 2.81
N ILE A 184 4.67 9.96 2.37
CA ILE A 184 5.70 8.94 2.24
C ILE A 184 6.35 8.54 3.57
N GLU A 185 6.10 9.26 4.65
CA GLU A 185 6.55 8.90 5.99
C GLU A 185 5.61 7.89 6.64
N GLU A 186 4.31 8.05 6.40
CA GLU A 186 3.27 7.16 6.91
C GLU A 186 3.05 5.95 6.00
N SER A 187 3.09 6.15 4.68
CA SER A 187 2.84 5.12 3.68
C SER A 187 4.13 4.56 3.08
N GLY A 188 4.43 3.28 3.34
CA GLY A 188 5.53 2.59 2.65
C GLY A 188 5.27 2.42 1.15
N LEU A 189 4.01 2.28 0.72
CA LEU A 189 3.63 2.31 -0.69
C LEU A 189 3.91 3.68 -1.31
N GLY A 190 3.47 4.76 -0.64
CA GLY A 190 3.71 6.13 -1.09
C GLY A 190 5.21 6.41 -1.22
N TYR A 191 6.01 5.98 -0.25
CA TYR A 191 7.46 6.07 -0.32
C TYR A 191 8.03 5.34 -1.53
N LEU A 192 7.57 4.10 -1.79
CA LEU A 192 8.01 3.31 -2.93
C LEU A 192 7.72 4.02 -4.26
N PHE A 193 6.51 4.53 -4.43
CA PHE A 193 6.10 5.22 -5.66
C PHE A 193 6.89 6.51 -5.87
N ALA A 194 7.01 7.35 -4.85
CA ALA A 194 7.79 8.58 -4.94
C ALA A 194 9.28 8.31 -5.23
N PHE A 195 9.85 7.27 -4.62
CA PHE A 195 11.23 6.88 -4.85
C PHE A 195 11.45 6.31 -6.28
N ALA A 196 10.50 5.49 -6.76
CA ALA A 196 10.53 4.97 -8.13
C ALA A 196 10.42 6.10 -9.15
N ASP A 197 9.49 7.03 -8.97
CA ASP A 197 9.31 8.22 -9.79
C ASP A 197 10.60 9.06 -9.89
N ALA A 198 11.25 9.29 -8.74
CA ALA A 198 12.50 10.04 -8.67
C ALA A 198 13.65 9.38 -9.44
N ARG A 199 13.55 8.08 -9.73
CA ARG A 199 14.54 7.33 -10.51
C ARG A 199 14.19 7.25 -12.00
N GLU A 200 12.90 7.28 -12.33
CA GLU A 200 12.44 7.18 -13.72
C GLU A 200 12.59 8.49 -14.48
N ALA A 201 12.35 9.64 -13.82
CA ALA A 201 12.33 10.91 -14.53
C ALA A 201 12.90 12.08 -13.73
N SER A 202 13.64 12.95 -14.43
CA SER A 202 14.11 14.25 -13.91
C SER A 202 12.96 15.21 -13.56
N THR A 203 11.76 14.99 -14.12
CA THR A 203 10.55 15.76 -13.85
C THR A 203 10.07 15.66 -12.41
N PHE A 204 10.43 14.59 -11.68
CA PHE A 204 10.02 14.42 -10.28
C PHE A 204 10.45 15.59 -9.38
N GLY A 205 11.66 16.11 -9.56
CA GLY A 205 12.12 17.28 -8.81
C GLY A 205 11.28 18.53 -9.07
N ALA A 206 10.85 18.75 -10.32
CA ALA A 206 9.96 19.85 -10.68
C ALA A 206 8.54 19.66 -10.15
N LEU A 207 8.03 18.42 -10.16
CA LEU A 207 6.74 18.09 -9.51
C LEU A 207 6.79 18.37 -8.01
N GLN A 208 7.83 17.91 -7.33
CA GLN A 208 8.01 18.13 -5.91
C GLN A 208 8.06 19.62 -5.56
N GLU A 209 8.81 20.43 -6.32
CA GLU A 209 8.83 21.89 -6.16
C GLU A 209 7.44 22.49 -6.39
N SER A 210 6.74 22.07 -7.44
CA SER A 210 5.38 22.56 -7.74
C SER A 210 4.40 22.18 -6.64
N PHE A 211 4.46 20.97 -6.08
CA PHE A 211 3.64 20.56 -4.94
C PHE A 211 3.86 21.45 -3.72
N GLY A 212 5.13 21.77 -3.39
CA GLY A 212 5.44 22.67 -2.30
C GLY A 212 4.88 24.08 -2.53
N ARG A 213 5.11 24.64 -3.72
CA ARG A 213 4.66 25.98 -4.09
C ARG A 213 3.14 26.10 -4.11
N THR A 214 2.42 25.11 -4.58
CA THR A 214 0.96 25.07 -4.64
C THR A 214 0.30 24.51 -3.39
N ARG A 215 1.09 24.15 -2.38
CA ARG A 215 0.58 23.56 -1.13
C ARG A 215 -0.27 22.32 -1.38
N ALA A 216 0.24 21.40 -2.20
CA ALA A 216 -0.38 20.09 -2.36
C ALA A 216 -0.47 19.36 -1.02
N VAL A 217 -1.42 18.45 -0.88
CA VAL A 217 -1.69 17.74 0.38
C VAL A 217 -1.09 16.34 0.30
N SER A 218 -0.46 15.90 1.38
CA SER A 218 -0.06 14.51 1.56
C SER A 218 -0.93 13.84 2.64
N THR A 219 -1.40 12.62 2.36
CA THR A 219 -2.22 11.82 3.29
C THR A 219 -1.90 10.33 3.18
N CYS A 220 -2.28 9.53 4.17
CA CYS A 220 -1.74 8.17 4.29
C CYS A 220 -2.17 7.21 3.19
N CYS A 221 -3.45 7.24 2.83
CA CYS A 221 -4.10 6.04 2.32
C CYS A 221 -4.82 6.29 0.98
N SER A 222 -4.86 5.26 0.11
CA SER A 222 -5.56 5.34 -1.18
C SER A 222 -7.02 5.73 -1.03
N VAL A 223 -7.70 5.17 -0.02
CA VAL A 223 -9.12 5.43 0.27
C VAL A 223 -9.34 6.90 0.55
N ASP A 224 -8.62 7.47 1.54
CA ASP A 224 -8.77 8.88 1.94
C ASP A 224 -8.50 9.85 0.79
N ILE A 225 -7.48 9.54 -0.04
CA ILE A 225 -7.15 10.34 -1.22
C ILE A 225 -8.30 10.34 -2.22
N ILE A 226 -8.85 9.16 -2.55
CA ILE A 226 -9.88 9.00 -3.56
C ILE A 226 -11.21 9.57 -3.08
N GLU A 227 -11.58 9.35 -1.82
CA GLU A 227 -12.77 9.96 -1.21
C GLU A 227 -12.67 11.48 -1.22
N GLY A 228 -11.52 12.03 -0.85
CA GLY A 228 -11.28 13.47 -0.93
C GLY A 228 -11.41 14.03 -2.35
N VAL A 229 -11.07 13.25 -3.40
CA VAL A 229 -11.33 13.62 -4.80
C VAL A 229 -12.82 13.54 -5.12
N ALA A 230 -13.52 12.46 -4.71
CA ALA A 230 -14.96 12.29 -4.95
C ALA A 230 -15.77 13.42 -4.30
N GLU A 231 -15.41 13.80 -3.07
CA GLU A 231 -16.07 14.88 -2.33
C GLU A 231 -15.69 16.29 -2.80
N GLY A 232 -14.68 16.39 -3.69
CA GLY A 232 -14.19 17.65 -4.20
C GLY A 232 -13.30 18.42 -3.21
N GLN A 233 -12.81 17.77 -2.16
CA GLN A 233 -11.76 18.32 -1.30
C GLN A 233 -10.46 18.49 -2.11
N TYR A 234 -10.12 17.47 -2.89
CA TYR A 234 -9.05 17.51 -3.88
C TYR A 234 -9.66 17.52 -5.30
N LEU A 235 -9.00 18.14 -6.25
CA LEU A 235 -9.38 18.10 -7.66
C LEU A 235 -8.65 17.01 -8.41
N ILE A 236 -7.39 16.80 -8.05
CA ILE A 236 -6.50 15.82 -8.68
C ILE A 236 -5.73 15.08 -7.58
N ALA A 237 -5.55 13.78 -7.75
CA ALA A 237 -4.65 12.98 -6.94
C ALA A 237 -3.59 12.31 -7.81
N TYR A 238 -2.34 12.31 -7.33
CA TYR A 238 -1.18 11.85 -8.08
C TYR A 238 -0.61 10.55 -7.51
N ASN A 239 -0.26 9.61 -8.42
CA ASN A 239 0.34 8.31 -8.09
C ASN A 239 -0.52 7.44 -7.15
N VAL A 240 -1.84 7.47 -7.31
CA VAL A 240 -2.76 6.65 -6.53
C VAL A 240 -2.83 5.24 -7.12
N LEU A 241 -3.08 4.24 -6.28
CA LEU A 241 -3.19 2.85 -6.70
C LEU A 241 -4.45 2.62 -7.55
N GLY A 242 -4.24 2.17 -8.79
CA GLY A 242 -5.30 2.07 -9.80
C GLY A 242 -6.39 1.04 -9.48
N SER A 243 -6.09 0.00 -8.72
CA SER A 243 -7.07 -0.97 -8.22
C SER A 243 -8.14 -0.31 -7.35
N TYR A 244 -7.72 0.55 -6.42
CA TYR A 244 -8.62 1.33 -5.56
C TYR A 244 -9.39 2.37 -6.38
N ALA A 245 -8.69 3.13 -7.21
CA ALA A 245 -9.33 4.14 -8.05
C ALA A 245 -10.42 3.55 -8.96
N HIS A 246 -10.17 2.38 -9.55
CA HIS A 246 -11.14 1.70 -10.40
C HIS A 246 -12.34 1.17 -9.59
N GLY A 247 -12.11 0.62 -8.40
CA GLY A 247 -13.20 0.19 -7.50
C GLY A 247 -14.13 1.34 -7.11
N TYR A 248 -13.56 2.50 -6.78
CA TYR A 248 -14.34 3.72 -6.51
C TYR A 248 -15.05 4.26 -7.74
N GLN A 249 -14.41 4.26 -8.92
CA GLN A 249 -15.03 4.70 -10.17
C GLN A 249 -16.28 3.89 -10.52
N GLN A 250 -16.31 2.60 -10.22
CA GLN A 250 -17.49 1.76 -10.44
C GLN A 250 -18.68 2.15 -9.55
N GLN A 251 -18.42 2.78 -8.40
CA GLN A 251 -19.43 3.18 -7.43
C GLN A 251 -19.77 4.68 -7.52
N ASP A 252 -18.83 5.51 -7.97
CA ASP A 252 -18.96 6.95 -8.06
C ASP A 252 -18.46 7.47 -9.41
N ALA A 253 -19.41 7.90 -10.25
CA ALA A 253 -19.13 8.41 -11.60
C ALA A 253 -18.30 9.71 -11.61
N ARG A 254 -18.18 10.40 -10.47
CA ARG A 254 -17.35 11.61 -10.34
C ARG A 254 -15.85 11.29 -10.42
N ILE A 255 -15.45 10.05 -10.17
CA ILE A 255 -14.05 9.63 -10.25
C ILE A 255 -13.63 9.42 -11.71
N GLY A 256 -12.65 10.19 -12.16
CA GLY A 256 -11.93 10.01 -13.41
C GLY A 256 -10.55 9.41 -13.13
N ILE A 257 -10.08 8.56 -14.05
CA ILE A 257 -8.78 7.90 -13.95
C ILE A 257 -8.00 8.16 -15.23
N VAL A 258 -6.73 8.50 -15.08
CA VAL A 258 -5.76 8.60 -16.18
C VAL A 258 -4.56 7.71 -15.87
N LEU A 259 -4.17 6.88 -16.84
CA LEU A 259 -2.88 6.24 -16.84
C LEU A 259 -1.89 7.20 -17.51
N PRO A 260 -0.87 7.70 -16.78
CA PRO A 260 0.06 8.67 -17.36
C PRO A 260 0.79 8.09 -18.59
N SER A 261 0.63 8.75 -19.75
CA SER A 261 1.15 8.25 -21.03
C SER A 261 2.67 8.45 -21.20
N ASP A 262 3.28 9.35 -20.45
CA ASP A 262 4.75 9.51 -20.39
C ASP A 262 5.42 8.27 -19.76
N TYR A 263 4.93 7.78 -18.66
CA TYR A 263 5.16 6.44 -18.10
C TYR A 263 4.19 6.14 -16.95
N THR A 264 3.84 4.87 -16.78
CA THR A 264 3.02 4.39 -15.68
C THR A 264 3.80 3.36 -14.86
N LEU A 265 3.99 3.65 -13.56
CA LEU A 265 4.55 2.67 -12.64
C LEU A 265 3.55 1.51 -12.47
N VAL A 266 4.04 0.27 -12.48
CA VAL A 266 3.21 -0.91 -12.27
C VAL A 266 3.73 -1.67 -11.06
N LEU A 267 2.90 -1.72 -10.02
CA LEU A 267 3.14 -2.46 -8.80
C LEU A 267 2.66 -3.90 -8.93
N SER A 268 3.41 -4.84 -8.38
CA SER A 268 2.91 -6.14 -7.98
C SER A 268 3.09 -6.30 -6.48
N ARG A 269 1.98 -6.44 -5.71
CA ARG A 269 2.09 -6.76 -4.28
C ARG A 269 2.86 -8.04 -4.11
N ALA A 270 3.74 -8.09 -3.15
CA ALA A 270 4.57 -9.25 -2.90
C ALA A 270 4.03 -10.08 -1.73
N LEU A 271 4.00 -11.39 -1.93
CA LEU A 271 3.71 -12.39 -0.91
C LEU A 271 5.01 -13.04 -0.43
N MET A 272 5.14 -13.18 0.87
CA MET A 272 6.20 -13.90 1.57
C MET A 272 5.57 -14.88 2.55
N ILE A 273 6.11 -16.09 2.64
CA ILE A 273 5.84 -17.03 3.73
C ILE A 273 6.92 -16.79 4.80
N PRO A 274 6.59 -16.34 6.02
CA PRO A 274 7.59 -16.16 7.07
C PRO A 274 8.32 -17.47 7.42
N LYS A 275 9.60 -17.36 7.72
CA LYS A 275 10.42 -18.53 8.10
C LYS A 275 9.84 -19.30 9.30
N GLN A 276 9.21 -18.58 10.23
CA GLN A 276 8.60 -19.12 11.45
C GLN A 276 7.13 -19.47 11.28
N ALA A 277 6.56 -19.38 10.07
CA ALA A 277 5.18 -19.79 9.79
C ALA A 277 4.90 -21.19 10.33
N ARG A 278 3.76 -21.34 10.99
CA ARG A 278 3.34 -22.62 11.60
C ARG A 278 2.71 -23.56 10.58
N LEU A 279 1.96 -22.98 9.67
CA LEU A 279 1.18 -23.70 8.64
C LEU A 279 1.78 -23.51 7.24
N LYS A 280 3.10 -23.82 7.09
CA LYS A 280 3.82 -23.65 5.82
C LYS A 280 3.14 -24.36 4.63
N PRO A 281 2.74 -25.64 4.73
CA PRO A 281 2.08 -26.32 3.61
C PRO A 281 0.77 -25.64 3.18
N GLN A 282 0.02 -25.06 4.14
CA GLN A 282 -1.22 -24.35 3.84
C GLN A 282 -0.93 -22.95 3.23
N ALA A 283 0.13 -22.29 3.70
CA ALA A 283 0.59 -21.04 3.11
C ALA A 283 1.11 -21.24 1.68
N GLU A 284 1.81 -22.34 1.41
CA GLU A 284 2.25 -22.77 0.07
C GLU A 284 1.05 -23.04 -0.84
N ALA A 285 0.05 -23.75 -0.34
CA ALA A 285 -1.20 -24.02 -1.07
C ALA A 285 -1.96 -22.72 -1.40
N PHE A 286 -1.96 -21.75 -0.47
CA PHE A 286 -2.57 -20.44 -0.71
C PHE A 286 -1.81 -19.66 -1.80
N LEU A 287 -0.47 -19.67 -1.78
CA LEU A 287 0.33 -19.07 -2.83
C LEU A 287 0.06 -19.71 -4.19
N ASP A 288 0.05 -21.04 -4.26
CA ASP A 288 -0.26 -21.77 -5.51
C ASP A 288 -1.69 -21.48 -6.00
N PHE A 289 -2.66 -21.36 -5.08
CA PHE A 289 -4.00 -20.93 -5.45
C PHE A 289 -3.98 -19.54 -6.10
N LEU A 290 -3.32 -18.55 -5.50
CA LEU A 290 -3.27 -17.19 -6.05
C LEU A 290 -2.64 -17.15 -7.46
N LEU A 291 -1.66 -18.01 -7.72
CA LEU A 291 -0.99 -18.12 -9.01
C LEU A 291 -1.72 -19.03 -10.00
N SER A 292 -2.75 -19.77 -9.57
CA SER A 292 -3.58 -20.63 -10.43
C SER A 292 -4.54 -19.79 -11.29
N PRO A 293 -5.13 -20.40 -12.36
CA PRO A 293 -6.16 -19.72 -13.14
C PRO A 293 -7.36 -19.25 -12.30
N GLN A 294 -7.77 -20.02 -11.28
CA GLN A 294 -8.87 -19.66 -10.39
C GLN A 294 -8.51 -18.48 -9.49
N GLY A 295 -7.32 -18.49 -8.88
CA GLY A 295 -6.85 -17.39 -8.05
C GLY A 295 -6.60 -16.12 -8.86
N THR A 296 -6.04 -16.26 -10.08
CA THR A 296 -5.87 -15.14 -11.01
C THR A 296 -7.22 -14.51 -11.37
N LEU A 297 -8.26 -15.32 -11.61
CA LEU A 297 -9.62 -14.82 -11.85
C LEU A 297 -10.18 -14.09 -10.62
N ALA A 298 -9.99 -14.63 -9.42
CA ALA A 298 -10.40 -13.96 -8.18
C ALA A 298 -9.69 -12.62 -7.98
N LEU A 299 -8.39 -12.54 -8.24
CA LEU A 299 -7.62 -11.30 -8.18
C LEU A 299 -8.06 -10.27 -9.24
N ARG A 300 -8.44 -10.71 -10.46
CA ARG A 300 -9.04 -9.83 -11.48
C ARG A 300 -10.40 -9.29 -11.04
N THR A 301 -11.24 -10.14 -10.48
CA THR A 301 -12.55 -9.74 -9.95
C THR A 301 -12.42 -8.71 -8.83
N ALA A 302 -11.38 -8.84 -8.00
CA ALA A 302 -11.02 -7.89 -6.97
C ALA A 302 -10.24 -6.66 -7.49
N LEU A 303 -10.06 -6.50 -8.81
CA LEU A 303 -9.33 -5.43 -9.50
C LEU A 303 -7.83 -5.37 -9.16
N LEU A 304 -7.29 -6.36 -8.45
CA LEU A 304 -5.88 -6.46 -8.06
C LEU A 304 -4.96 -6.89 -9.22
N ILE A 305 -5.54 -7.49 -10.26
CA ILE A 305 -4.97 -7.55 -11.61
C ILE A 305 -5.82 -6.61 -12.44
N SER A 306 -5.29 -5.43 -12.69
CA SER A 306 -6.06 -4.30 -13.20
C SER A 306 -6.44 -4.46 -14.66
N PRO A 307 -7.73 -4.38 -15.02
CA PRO A 307 -8.16 -4.34 -16.41
C PRO A 307 -7.69 -3.09 -17.15
N LEU A 308 -7.33 -2.02 -16.43
CA LEU A 308 -6.76 -0.81 -17.04
C LEU A 308 -5.46 -1.08 -17.82
N LEU A 309 -4.75 -2.17 -17.49
CA LEU A 309 -3.52 -2.57 -18.17
C LEU A 309 -3.75 -3.63 -19.27
N GLU A 310 -4.98 -4.14 -19.42
CA GLU A 310 -5.34 -5.19 -20.37
C GLU A 310 -6.01 -4.63 -21.63
N MET A 311 -6.37 -3.35 -21.64
CA MET A 311 -7.01 -2.69 -22.80
C MET A 311 -6.02 -2.49 -23.97
N GLU A 312 -4.80 -3.01 -23.87
CA GLU A 312 -3.74 -2.87 -24.89
C GLU A 312 -3.95 -3.74 -26.14
N ASP A 313 -4.85 -4.74 -26.12
CA ASP A 313 -4.88 -5.78 -27.18
C ASP A 313 -6.01 -5.64 -28.21
N GLY A 314 -6.72 -4.52 -28.34
CA GLY A 314 -7.66 -4.55 -29.45
C GLY A 314 -8.78 -3.54 -29.62
N ASN A 315 -8.78 -2.35 -29.08
CA ASN A 315 -9.73 -1.32 -29.49
C ASN A 315 -9.10 0.08 -29.57
N GLU A 316 -9.51 0.84 -30.61
CA GLU A 316 -9.05 2.15 -31.03
C GLU A 316 -9.34 3.28 -29.99
N GLY A 317 -8.62 3.26 -28.90
CA GLY A 317 -8.52 4.38 -27.96
C GLY A 317 -7.14 4.29 -27.34
N GLU A 318 -6.34 5.32 -27.50
CA GLU A 318 -4.94 5.51 -27.08
C GLU A 318 -4.42 4.47 -26.06
N ALA A 319 -4.13 3.24 -26.57
CA ALA A 319 -3.48 2.19 -25.79
C ALA A 319 -2.12 2.72 -25.37
N LEU A 320 -1.84 2.73 -24.06
CA LEU A 320 -0.49 2.94 -23.56
C LEU A 320 0.41 1.93 -24.25
N SER A 321 1.38 2.41 -25.03
CA SER A 321 2.35 1.49 -25.59
C SER A 321 3.05 0.72 -24.43
N SER A 322 3.34 -0.56 -24.60
CA SER A 322 4.07 -1.35 -23.61
C SER A 322 5.39 -0.69 -23.17
N THR A 323 5.90 0.24 -23.96
CA THR A 323 7.07 1.06 -23.67
C THR A 323 6.84 2.12 -22.58
N ALA A 324 5.60 2.51 -22.29
CA ALA A 324 5.28 3.44 -21.21
C ALA A 324 5.19 2.75 -19.84
N LEU A 325 5.00 1.44 -19.77
CA LEU A 325 4.89 0.74 -18.49
C LEU A 325 6.26 0.59 -17.83
N ARG A 326 6.32 0.87 -16.54
CA ARG A 326 7.51 0.73 -15.68
C ARG A 326 7.21 -0.22 -14.51
N PRO A 327 7.37 -1.54 -14.70
CA PRO A 327 7.18 -2.50 -13.63
C PRO A 327 8.21 -2.31 -12.52
N ILE A 328 7.73 -2.30 -11.27
CA ILE A 328 8.59 -2.32 -10.08
C ILE A 328 8.97 -3.77 -9.80
N GLY A 329 10.10 -4.21 -10.34
CA GLY A 329 10.56 -5.60 -10.23
C GLY A 329 11.09 -5.96 -8.83
N LEU A 330 10.80 -7.18 -8.38
CA LEU A 330 11.30 -7.72 -7.11
C LEU A 330 12.80 -8.04 -7.23
N SER A 331 13.64 -7.15 -6.76
CA SER A 331 15.09 -7.30 -6.86
C SER A 331 15.84 -6.58 -5.73
N PRO A 332 17.12 -6.91 -5.49
CA PRO A 332 17.96 -6.21 -4.52
C PRO A 332 18.08 -4.70 -4.77
N ALA A 333 17.83 -4.25 -6.00
CA ALA A 333 17.87 -2.82 -6.34
C ALA A 333 16.86 -2.00 -5.52
N LEU A 334 15.76 -2.61 -5.06
CA LEU A 334 14.78 -1.96 -4.19
C LEU A 334 15.35 -1.63 -2.79
N MET A 335 16.40 -2.30 -2.33
CA MET A 335 17.03 -2.02 -1.04
C MET A 335 17.72 -0.65 -1.00
N VAL A 336 18.07 -0.09 -2.15
CA VAL A 336 18.61 1.28 -2.23
C VAL A 336 17.65 2.31 -1.63
N ALA A 337 16.34 2.07 -1.77
CA ALA A 337 15.30 2.90 -1.14
C ALA A 337 15.35 2.87 0.40
N LEU A 338 15.89 1.81 1.00
CA LEU A 338 16.01 1.62 2.45
C LEU A 338 17.41 1.91 2.99
N ASP A 339 18.38 2.23 2.12
CA ASP A 339 19.68 2.73 2.59
C ASP A 339 19.50 3.97 3.47
N ALA A 340 20.12 3.98 4.64
CA ALA A 340 19.86 4.99 5.67
C ALA A 340 20.14 6.43 5.17
N MET A 341 21.23 6.63 4.44
CA MET A 341 21.61 7.95 3.93
C MET A 341 20.70 8.40 2.78
N THR A 342 20.40 7.48 1.89
CA THR A 342 19.50 7.71 0.74
C THR A 342 18.10 8.04 1.24
N ARG A 343 17.55 7.23 2.15
CA ARG A 343 16.24 7.42 2.73
C ARG A 343 16.12 8.74 3.49
N GLU A 344 17.06 9.03 4.37
CA GLU A 344 17.04 10.29 5.16
C GLU A 344 17.14 11.51 4.24
N THR A 345 17.96 11.46 3.20
CA THR A 345 18.08 12.55 2.24
C THR A 345 16.79 12.74 1.45
N PHE A 346 16.13 11.66 1.05
CA PHE A 346 14.85 11.70 0.33
C PHE A 346 13.74 12.26 1.22
N LEU A 347 13.60 11.76 2.45
CA LEU A 347 12.61 12.24 3.42
C LEU A 347 12.82 13.71 3.78
N ARG A 348 14.06 14.16 3.97
CA ARG A 348 14.35 15.57 4.26
C ARG A 348 13.88 16.49 3.13
N ARG A 349 14.05 16.09 1.86
CA ARG A 349 13.53 16.85 0.71
C ARG A 349 12.00 16.85 0.70
N TRP A 350 11.40 15.72 1.02
CA TRP A 350 9.94 15.59 1.10
C TRP A 350 9.35 16.51 2.17
N ARG A 351 9.90 16.52 3.38
CA ARG A 351 9.49 17.40 4.48
C ARG A 351 9.60 18.89 4.13
N ALA A 352 10.57 19.25 3.31
CA ALA A 352 10.70 20.63 2.82
C ALA A 352 9.58 21.00 1.82
N THR A 353 8.99 20.02 1.14
CA THR A 353 7.87 20.17 0.21
C THR A 353 6.53 20.19 0.93
N PHE A 354 6.36 19.29 1.87
CA PHE A 354 5.15 19.11 2.67
C PHE A 354 5.49 19.39 4.14
N PRO A 355 5.62 20.67 4.53
CA PRO A 355 5.82 21.00 5.93
C PRO A 355 4.58 20.54 6.69
N GLY A 356 4.77 19.69 7.70
CA GLY A 356 3.72 19.27 8.59
C GLY A 356 3.06 20.49 9.28
N PRO A 357 1.88 20.29 9.86
CA PRO A 357 1.14 21.35 10.54
C PRO A 357 1.92 21.97 11.69
#